data_4ba4176a3574d4dd3b93a2b7ef4e9e92
#
_entry.id   4ba4176a3574d4dd3b93a2b7ef4e9e92
#
_cell.length_a   1.000
_cell.length_b   1.000
_cell.length_c   1.000
_cell.angle_alpha   90.00
_cell.angle_beta   90.00
_cell.angle_gamma   90.00
#
_symmetry.space_group_name_H-M   'P 1'
#
loop_
_entity.id
_entity.type
_entity.pdbx_description
1 polymer ?
#
loop_
_entity_poly.entity_id
_entity_poly.type
_entity_poly.pdbx_seq_one_letter_code
_entity_poly.pdbx_strand_id
1 'polypeptide(L)'
;MTNIAILEYSLYGHINQLSRSIKKGIESVGVEVQHLRCAETLPSEVLEQMHAPPKPEDVRELTPANVNELEGFDGIMFGVSARYGGIPAQMKTIMDATGGLWQNGKLVGKTAGVF
;
A
#
# COMPACT_ATOMS: atom_id res chain seq x y z
N MET A 1 -4.72 21.03 0.88
CA MET A 1 -4.81 20.20 2.08
C MET A 1 -3.84 19.03 1.96
N THR A 2 -3.15 18.72 3.05
CA THR A 2 -2.22 17.58 3.08
C THR A 2 -2.98 16.27 2.96
N ASN A 3 -2.51 15.38 2.11
CA ASN A 3 -3.09 14.06 1.95
C ASN A 3 -2.00 12.98 1.97
N ILE A 4 -2.30 11.88 2.63
CA ILE A 4 -1.39 10.76 2.82
C ILE A 4 -2.03 9.51 2.23
N ALA A 5 -1.24 8.71 1.53
CA ALA A 5 -1.63 7.36 1.16
C ALA A 5 -1.06 6.38 2.17
N ILE A 6 -1.87 5.43 2.61
CA ILE A 6 -1.39 4.21 3.23
C ILE A 6 -1.42 3.15 2.15
N LEU A 7 -0.28 2.60 1.81
CA LEU A 7 -0.17 1.53 0.83
C LEU A 7 0.31 0.28 1.55
N GLU A 8 -0.51 -0.75 1.57
CA GLU A 8 -0.22 -1.97 2.30
C GLU A 8 -0.35 -3.21 1.44
N TYR A 9 0.28 -4.28 1.91
CA TYR A 9 -0.08 -5.63 1.51
C TYR A 9 -0.18 -6.50 2.76
N SER A 10 -1.30 -7.22 2.89
CA SER A 10 -1.55 -8.09 4.03
C SER A 10 -2.33 -9.32 3.57
N LEU A 11 -1.71 -10.50 3.67
CA LEU A 11 -2.37 -11.74 3.28
C LEU A 11 -3.44 -12.15 4.30
N TYR A 12 -3.09 -12.14 5.59
CA TYR A 12 -3.97 -12.59 6.67
C TYR A 12 -4.61 -11.45 7.47
N GLY A 13 -4.31 -10.19 7.14
CA GLY A 13 -4.99 -9.05 7.72
C GLY A 13 -4.28 -8.37 8.90
N HIS A 14 -3.11 -8.85 9.32
CA HIS A 14 -2.40 -8.24 10.46
C HIS A 14 -1.91 -6.83 10.14
N ILE A 15 -1.28 -6.65 8.98
CA ILE A 15 -0.84 -5.32 8.55
C ILE A 15 -2.05 -4.42 8.28
N ASN A 16 -3.14 -4.97 7.78
CA ASN A 16 -4.38 -4.21 7.59
C ASN A 16 -4.90 -3.63 8.92
N GLN A 17 -4.82 -4.39 10.01
CA GLN A 17 -5.20 -3.88 11.33
C GLN A 17 -4.33 -2.71 11.78
N LEU A 18 -3.00 -2.83 11.56
CA LEU A 18 -2.07 -1.73 11.86
C LEU A 18 -2.37 -0.50 10.99
N SER A 19 -2.64 -0.72 9.71
CA SER A 19 -2.99 0.36 8.78
C SER A 19 -4.20 1.15 9.27
N ARG A 20 -5.21 0.46 9.79
CA ARG A 20 -6.42 1.11 10.30
C ARG A 20 -6.12 1.99 11.51
N SER A 21 -5.23 1.55 12.40
CA SER A 21 -4.81 2.35 13.54
C SER A 21 -4.00 3.57 13.11
N ILE A 22 -3.10 3.40 12.15
CA ILE A 22 -2.31 4.50 11.59
C ILE A 22 -3.21 5.51 10.90
N LYS A 23 -4.21 5.04 10.13
CA LYS A 23 -5.18 5.91 9.49
C LYS A 23 -5.90 6.79 10.51
N LYS A 24 -6.36 6.21 11.61
CA LYS A 24 -7.01 6.98 12.69
C LYS A 24 -6.08 8.04 13.26
N GLY A 25 -4.81 7.68 13.48
CA GLY A 25 -3.83 8.65 13.99
C GLY A 25 -3.61 9.83 13.05
N ILE A 26 -3.49 9.57 11.76
CA ILE A 26 -3.30 10.62 10.75
C ILE A 26 -4.55 11.50 10.67
N GLU A 27 -5.73 10.90 10.63
CA GLU A 27 -6.98 11.64 10.55
C GLU A 27 -7.24 12.50 11.78
N SER A 28 -6.72 12.08 12.95
CA SER A 28 -6.91 12.81 14.20
C SER A 28 -6.28 14.21 14.20
N VAL A 29 -5.35 14.49 13.30
CA VAL A 29 -4.72 15.81 13.14
C VAL A 29 -5.23 16.56 11.92
N GLY A 30 -6.35 16.13 11.35
CA GLY A 30 -7.01 16.84 10.25
C GLY A 30 -6.43 16.56 8.87
N VAL A 31 -5.65 15.50 8.71
CA VAL A 31 -5.03 15.12 7.43
C VAL A 31 -5.90 14.10 6.71
N GLU A 32 -6.07 14.27 5.40
CA GLU A 32 -6.78 13.29 4.58
C GLU A 32 -5.94 12.04 4.36
N VAL A 33 -6.56 10.88 4.43
CA VAL A 33 -5.90 9.59 4.21
C VAL A 33 -6.68 8.77 3.19
N GLN A 34 -5.97 8.19 2.22
CA GLN A 34 -6.51 7.11 1.40
C GLN A 34 -5.81 5.82 1.75
N HIS A 35 -6.61 4.79 2.03
CA HIS A 35 -6.11 3.46 2.38
C HIS A 35 -6.15 2.59 1.13
N LEU A 36 -4.97 2.21 0.64
CA LEU A 36 -4.77 1.43 -0.57
C LEU A 36 -4.06 0.13 -0.25
N ARG A 37 -4.32 -0.90 -1.03
CA ARG A 37 -3.57 -2.15 -0.94
C ARG A 37 -2.95 -2.48 -2.28
N CYS A 38 -1.80 -3.15 -2.24
CA CYS A 38 -1.20 -3.69 -3.45
C CYS A 38 -2.07 -4.82 -3.99
N ALA A 39 -2.29 -4.84 -5.30
CA ALA A 39 -3.04 -5.91 -5.94
C ALA A 39 -2.40 -7.26 -5.66
N GLU A 40 -3.23 -8.28 -5.46
CA GLU A 40 -2.77 -9.63 -5.21
C GLU A 40 -2.14 -10.23 -6.46
N THR A 41 -1.01 -10.91 -6.30
CA THR A 41 -0.32 -11.60 -7.39
C THR A 41 -0.50 -13.11 -7.35
N LEU A 42 -1.01 -13.66 -6.24
CA LEU A 42 -1.22 -15.09 -6.10
C LEU A 42 -2.52 -15.51 -6.80
N PRO A 43 -2.53 -16.70 -7.47
CA PRO A 43 -3.76 -17.25 -8.03
C PRO A 43 -4.79 -17.56 -6.94
N SER A 44 -6.07 -17.51 -7.30
CA SER A 44 -7.16 -17.77 -6.35
C SER A 44 -7.06 -19.17 -5.72
N GLU A 45 -6.63 -20.17 -6.47
CA GLU A 45 -6.45 -21.54 -5.97
C GLU A 45 -5.40 -21.60 -4.85
N VAL A 46 -4.32 -20.83 -4.97
CA VAL A 46 -3.29 -20.77 -3.94
C VAL A 46 -3.81 -20.08 -2.70
N LEU A 47 -4.57 -18.99 -2.86
CA LEU A 47 -5.20 -18.29 -1.74
C LEU A 47 -6.15 -19.20 -0.99
N GLU A 48 -6.93 -20.02 -1.69
CA GLU A 48 -7.82 -21.01 -1.08
C GLU A 48 -7.04 -22.06 -0.28
N GLN A 49 -5.95 -22.58 -0.85
CA GLN A 49 -5.08 -23.55 -0.17
C GLN A 49 -4.45 -22.97 1.08
N MET A 50 -4.14 -21.69 1.09
CA MET A 50 -3.55 -20.98 2.22
C MET A 50 -4.60 -20.54 3.25
N HIS A 51 -5.87 -20.76 2.98
CA HIS A 51 -6.99 -20.28 3.81
C HIS A 51 -6.92 -18.75 4.01
N ALA A 52 -6.53 -18.01 2.97
CA ALA A 52 -6.45 -16.57 3.03
C ALA A 52 -7.85 -15.97 3.15
N PRO A 53 -8.07 -14.99 4.04
CA PRO A 53 -9.35 -14.32 4.13
C PRO A 53 -9.59 -13.48 2.86
N PRO A 54 -10.86 -13.14 2.56
CA PRO A 54 -11.15 -12.24 1.46
C PRO A 54 -10.53 -10.86 1.72
N LYS A 55 -10.18 -10.15 0.65
CA LYS A 55 -9.64 -8.79 0.78
C LYS A 55 -10.73 -7.86 1.35
N PRO A 56 -10.35 -6.85 2.17
CA PRO A 56 -11.30 -5.87 2.66
C PRO A 56 -11.95 -5.09 1.51
N GLU A 57 -13.26 -4.91 1.56
CA GLU A 57 -14.00 -4.18 0.52
C GLU A 57 -13.78 -2.67 0.59
N ASP A 58 -13.43 -2.17 1.77
CA ASP A 58 -13.23 -0.73 2.02
C ASP A 58 -11.81 -0.24 1.70
N VAL A 59 -10.95 -1.11 1.18
CA VAL A 59 -9.58 -0.78 0.80
C VAL A 59 -9.42 -0.97 -0.70
N ARG A 60 -9.12 0.12 -1.41
CA ARG A 60 -8.99 0.11 -2.86
C ARG A 60 -7.63 -0.47 -3.27
N GLU A 61 -7.60 -1.22 -4.35
CA GLU A 61 -6.36 -1.79 -4.87
C GLU A 61 -5.58 -0.79 -5.71
N LEU A 62 -4.28 -0.74 -5.50
CA LEU A 62 -3.33 -0.09 -6.37
C LEU A 62 -2.66 -1.17 -7.24
N THR A 63 -2.70 -0.96 -8.54
CA THR A 63 -2.12 -1.88 -9.52
C THR A 63 -1.00 -1.17 -10.29
N PRO A 64 -0.14 -1.90 -11.02
CA PRO A 64 0.82 -1.24 -11.91
C PRO A 64 0.18 -0.28 -12.91
N ALA A 65 -1.08 -0.55 -13.31
CA ALA A 65 -1.78 0.29 -14.29
C ALA A 65 -2.18 1.67 -13.74
N ASN A 66 -2.44 1.77 -12.41
CA ASN A 66 -2.86 3.03 -11.80
C ASN A 66 -1.86 3.57 -10.77
N VAL A 67 -0.62 3.08 -10.81
CA VAL A 67 0.42 3.48 -9.85
C VAL A 67 0.74 4.98 -9.88
N ASN A 68 0.47 5.66 -10.99
CA ASN A 68 0.70 7.09 -11.11
C ASN A 68 -0.18 7.93 -10.16
N GLU A 69 -1.21 7.36 -9.58
CA GLU A 69 -1.98 8.03 -8.54
C GLU A 69 -1.12 8.45 -7.35
N LEU A 70 0.00 7.77 -7.11
CA LEU A 70 0.92 8.11 -6.01
C LEU A 70 1.49 9.52 -6.13
N GLU A 71 1.56 10.07 -7.33
CA GLU A 71 2.00 11.45 -7.56
C GLU A 71 1.12 12.46 -6.79
N GLY A 72 -0.16 12.15 -6.61
CA GLY A 72 -1.12 13.06 -5.99
C GLY A 72 -1.06 13.14 -4.47
N PHE A 73 -0.20 12.37 -3.82
CA PHE A 73 -0.10 12.36 -2.35
C PHE A 73 1.13 13.12 -1.89
N ASP A 74 1.01 13.77 -0.73
CA ASP A 74 2.13 14.48 -0.10
C ASP A 74 3.09 13.52 0.62
N GLY A 75 2.57 12.38 1.05
CA GLY A 75 3.36 11.34 1.71
C GLY A 75 2.73 9.98 1.58
N ILE A 76 3.54 8.94 1.82
CA ILE A 76 3.11 7.55 1.70
C ILE A 76 3.60 6.79 2.92
N MET A 77 2.67 6.10 3.60
CA MET A 77 2.98 5.13 4.65
C MET A 77 2.90 3.73 4.06
N PHE A 78 4.02 3.02 4.08
CA PHE A 78 4.10 1.66 3.56
C PHE A 78 3.88 0.65 4.67
N GLY A 79 2.82 -0.15 4.54
CA GLY A 79 2.54 -1.27 5.44
C GLY A 79 3.04 -2.56 4.83
N VAL A 80 4.09 -3.14 5.39
CA VAL A 80 4.76 -4.30 4.79
C VAL A 80 4.95 -5.42 5.80
N SER A 81 4.70 -6.65 5.34
CA SER A 81 5.09 -7.86 6.06
C SER A 81 6.42 -8.37 5.49
N ALA A 82 7.09 -9.24 6.24
CA ALA A 82 8.36 -9.82 5.78
C ALA A 82 8.11 -11.13 5.04
N ARG A 83 8.87 -11.34 3.97
CA ARG A 83 8.97 -12.60 3.23
C ARG A 83 10.45 -12.90 3.06
N TYR A 84 10.95 -13.88 3.84
CA TYR A 84 12.38 -14.23 3.83
C TYR A 84 13.29 -13.03 4.05
N GLY A 85 12.90 -12.11 4.96
CA GLY A 85 13.68 -10.91 5.27
C GLY A 85 13.53 -9.76 4.30
N GLY A 86 12.67 -9.87 3.31
CA GLY A 86 12.38 -8.82 2.32
C GLY A 86 10.92 -8.43 2.30
N ILE A 87 10.59 -7.47 1.45
CA ILE A 87 9.20 -7.07 1.25
C ILE A 87 8.46 -8.10 0.40
N PRO A 88 7.13 -8.20 0.51
CA PRO A 88 6.35 -9.12 -0.32
C PRO A 88 6.44 -8.75 -1.80
N ALA A 89 6.33 -9.77 -2.66
CA ALA A 89 6.35 -9.58 -4.11
C ALA A 89 5.27 -8.59 -4.57
N GLN A 90 4.11 -8.61 -3.94
CA GLN A 90 3.01 -7.71 -4.26
C GLN A 90 3.40 -6.25 -4.07
N MET A 91 4.08 -5.91 -2.97
CA MET A 91 4.59 -4.57 -2.73
C MET A 91 5.71 -4.22 -3.71
N LYS A 92 6.64 -5.16 -3.94
CA LYS A 92 7.77 -4.92 -4.86
C LYS A 92 7.28 -4.68 -6.29
N THR A 93 6.23 -5.38 -6.71
CA THR A 93 5.61 -5.19 -8.02
C THR A 93 5.13 -3.74 -8.19
N ILE A 94 4.49 -3.18 -7.16
CA ILE A 94 4.05 -1.78 -7.20
C ILE A 94 5.25 -0.83 -7.18
N MET A 95 6.23 -1.09 -6.33
CA MET A 95 7.43 -0.25 -6.26
C MET A 95 8.18 -0.23 -7.59
N ASP A 96 8.34 -1.38 -8.22
CA ASP A 96 9.00 -1.46 -9.53
C ASP A 96 8.21 -0.72 -10.62
N ALA A 97 6.89 -0.68 -10.51
CA ALA A 97 6.04 0.05 -11.44
C ALA A 97 6.14 1.58 -11.32
N THR A 98 6.77 2.09 -10.26
CA THR A 98 6.97 3.54 -10.09
C THR A 98 8.13 4.09 -10.92
N GLY A 99 8.76 3.28 -11.76
CA GLY A 99 9.93 3.70 -12.55
C GLY A 99 9.69 4.98 -13.36
N GLY A 100 8.51 5.13 -13.96
CA GLY A 100 8.16 6.35 -14.69
C GLY A 100 8.05 7.59 -13.79
N LEU A 101 7.48 7.43 -12.60
CA LEU A 101 7.41 8.50 -11.61
C LEU A 101 8.81 8.91 -11.16
N TRP A 102 9.68 7.93 -10.91
CA TRP A 102 11.08 8.18 -10.54
C TRP A 102 11.81 8.93 -11.63
N GLN A 103 11.70 8.46 -12.87
CA GLN A 103 12.41 9.07 -14.00
C GLN A 103 12.03 10.54 -14.18
N ASN A 104 10.77 10.89 -13.95
CA ASN A 104 10.26 12.25 -14.12
C ASN A 104 10.29 13.07 -12.82
N GLY A 105 10.93 12.58 -11.75
CA GLY A 105 11.07 13.29 -10.49
C GLY A 105 9.76 13.55 -9.74
N LYS A 106 8.73 12.76 -10.01
CA LYS A 106 7.38 13.02 -9.48
C LYS A 106 7.21 12.66 -8.01
N LEU A 107 8.16 11.91 -7.44
CA LEU A 107 8.15 11.52 -6.03
C LEU A 107 9.08 12.38 -5.17
N VAL A 108 9.80 13.30 -5.79
CA VAL A 108 10.74 14.20 -5.08
C VAL A 108 9.96 15.10 -4.13
N GLY A 109 10.47 15.23 -2.88
CA GLY A 109 9.85 16.08 -1.85
C GLY A 109 8.73 15.41 -1.07
N LYS A 110 8.33 14.20 -1.42
CA LYS A 110 7.33 13.47 -0.65
C LYS A 110 7.98 12.78 0.55
N THR A 111 7.24 12.70 1.65
CA THR A 111 7.69 11.97 2.83
C THR A 111 7.24 10.51 2.74
N ALA A 112 7.98 9.63 3.39
CA ALA A 112 7.63 8.23 3.46
C ALA A 112 7.92 7.66 4.85
N GLY A 113 7.09 6.73 5.27
CA GLY A 113 7.28 5.95 6.48
C GLY A 113 6.97 4.49 6.22
N VAL A 114 7.44 3.62 7.09
CA VAL A 114 7.25 2.16 6.97
C VAL A 114 6.79 1.61 8.32
N PHE A 115 5.87 0.67 8.24
CA PHE A 115 5.41 -0.05 9.43
C PHE A 115 5.12 -1.50 9.12
#